data_c506bd211268ab3924aae000ba64c12c
#
_entry.id   c506bd211268ab3924aae000ba64c12c
#
_cell.length_a   1.000
_cell.length_b   1.000
_cell.length_c   1.000
_cell.angle_alpha   90.00
_cell.angle_beta   90.00
_cell.angle_gamma   90.00
#
_symmetry.space_group_name_H-M   'P 1'
#
loop_
_entity.id
_entity.type
_entity.pdbx_description
1 polymer ?
#
loop_
_entity_poly.entity_id
_entity_poly.type
_entity_poly.pdbx_seq_one_letter_code
_entity_poly.pdbx_strand_id
1 'polypeptide(L)'
;MTKFKKLTAVVCTAILLSGLAGCSDAVAKLKDSNEVLFSIGKKNITKGDVFTLMKQNAGATTTVNEASKAIAVAEIEVTEKMEKEAQASLANYKSMYGDTFATYMKNNNLDEETYLKKYLIPSLQAKELTKKYIDENFDSLVDTYKPVKATILTFEAQADADAALAELKGGNTDFAAVSSAHNGTGTPVSQIYTTESSDLDALVRTIITSNSPSDPWTESPASDGAKFYVIKVDENDASKIKDD
;
A
#
# COMPACT_ATOMS: atom_id res chain seq x y z
N MET A 1 -13.12 18.51 23.71
CA MET A 1 -13.31 17.42 22.75
C MET A 1 -13.28 17.83 21.29
N THR A 2 -13.35 19.13 20.92
CA THR A 2 -13.43 19.60 19.53
C THR A 2 -12.09 19.88 18.84
N LYS A 3 -10.98 19.90 19.55
CA LYS A 3 -9.65 20.18 18.97
C LYS A 3 -8.93 18.92 18.40
N PHE A 4 -9.24 17.75 18.94
CA PHE A 4 -8.64 16.48 18.48
C PHE A 4 -9.21 16.00 17.13
N LYS A 5 -10.52 16.16 16.89
CA LYS A 5 -11.13 15.76 15.61
C LYS A 5 -10.55 16.46 14.38
N LYS A 6 -9.96 17.66 14.55
CA LYS A 6 -9.33 18.41 13.45
C LYS A 6 -7.91 17.93 13.14
N LEU A 7 -7.22 17.33 14.11
CA LEU A 7 -5.85 16.85 13.90
C LEU A 7 -5.82 15.53 13.12
N THR A 8 -6.72 14.60 13.44
CA THR A 8 -6.83 13.31 12.77
C THR A 8 -7.20 13.45 11.29
N ALA A 9 -8.14 14.36 10.98
CA ALA A 9 -8.50 14.66 9.58
C ALA A 9 -7.35 15.25 8.76
N VAL A 10 -6.47 16.05 9.39
CA VAL A 10 -5.32 16.68 8.71
C VAL A 10 -4.25 15.66 8.33
N VAL A 11 -4.04 14.63 9.14
CA VAL A 11 -2.98 13.63 8.89
C VAL A 11 -3.35 12.67 7.77
N CYS A 12 -4.59 12.21 7.72
CA CYS A 12 -5.02 11.32 6.64
C CYS A 12 -5.19 12.06 5.31
N THR A 13 -5.57 13.34 5.34
CA THR A 13 -5.61 14.19 4.14
C THR A 13 -4.19 14.51 3.63
N ALA A 14 -3.18 14.57 4.52
CA ALA A 14 -1.77 14.77 4.11
C ALA A 14 -1.18 13.55 3.39
N ILE A 15 -1.65 12.34 3.68
CA ILE A 15 -1.24 11.12 2.97
C ILE A 15 -1.81 11.11 1.54
N LEU A 16 -3.00 11.70 1.33
CA LEU A 16 -3.68 11.74 0.04
C LEU A 16 -3.38 13.01 -0.77
N LEU A 17 -2.88 14.09 -0.15
CA LEU A 17 -2.52 15.35 -0.79
C LEU A 17 -1.00 15.55 -0.79
N SER A 18 -0.22 14.58 -1.25
CA SER A 18 1.22 14.70 -1.46
C SER A 18 1.61 15.63 -2.62
N GLY A 19 0.82 16.66 -2.83
CA GLY A 19 1.13 17.77 -3.70
C GLY A 19 0.82 19.10 -3.02
N LEU A 20 1.83 19.85 -2.59
CA LEU A 20 1.82 21.30 -2.51
C LEU A 20 1.28 22.03 -1.26
N ALA A 21 1.30 21.48 -0.07
CA ALA A 21 1.28 22.35 1.10
C ALA A 21 2.49 22.05 1.99
N GLY A 22 3.65 22.52 1.56
CA GLY A 22 4.82 22.51 2.42
C GLY A 22 4.52 23.30 3.69
N CYS A 23 4.73 22.69 4.86
CA CYS A 23 4.96 23.45 6.08
C CYS A 23 6.18 24.33 5.82
N SER A 24 5.98 25.60 5.51
CA SER A 24 7.06 26.55 5.15
C SER A 24 8.06 26.77 6.29
N ASP A 25 7.75 26.31 7.50
CA ASP A 25 8.54 26.62 8.70
C ASP A 25 9.33 25.43 9.28
N ALA A 26 9.16 24.20 8.76
CA ALA A 26 9.93 23.04 9.19
C ALA A 26 11.24 22.93 8.40
N VAL A 27 12.28 23.61 8.85
CA VAL A 27 13.63 23.50 8.27
C VAL A 27 14.41 22.44 9.04
N ALA A 28 14.70 21.31 8.40
CA ALA A 28 15.60 20.31 8.95
C ALA A 28 17.02 20.90 9.05
N LYS A 29 17.51 21.08 10.28
CA LYS A 29 18.86 21.53 10.55
C LYS A 29 19.75 20.36 10.92
N LEU A 30 20.84 20.20 10.21
CA LEU A 30 21.88 19.22 10.52
C LEU A 30 22.95 19.88 11.37
N LYS A 31 23.21 19.35 12.57
CA LYS A 31 24.32 19.75 13.41
C LYS A 31 25.63 19.31 12.74
N ASP A 32 26.63 20.15 12.80
CA ASP A 32 27.97 19.89 12.26
C ASP A 32 27.98 19.54 10.76
N SER A 33 27.18 20.25 9.96
CA SER A 33 27.04 20.01 8.52
C SER A 33 28.34 20.08 7.72
N ASN A 34 29.32 20.87 8.21
CA ASN A 34 30.65 21.05 7.58
C ASN A 34 31.67 19.98 8.00
N GLU A 35 31.30 19.03 8.87
CA GLU A 35 32.16 17.91 9.23
C GLU A 35 32.49 17.08 8.00
N VAL A 36 33.80 16.89 7.73
CA VAL A 36 34.32 16.15 6.60
C VAL A 36 34.21 14.64 6.91
N LEU A 37 33.43 13.94 6.15
CA LEU A 37 33.30 12.47 6.27
C LEU A 37 34.43 11.73 5.58
N PHE A 38 34.80 12.21 4.38
CA PHE A 38 35.94 11.70 3.62
C PHE A 38 36.35 12.67 2.53
N SER A 39 37.57 12.48 1.98
CA SER A 39 38.11 13.33 0.92
C SER A 39 38.49 12.49 -0.30
N ILE A 40 38.22 13.00 -1.49
CA ILE A 40 38.63 12.40 -2.77
C ILE A 40 39.49 13.42 -3.49
N GLY A 41 40.80 13.22 -3.49
CA GLY A 41 41.74 14.17 -3.99
C GLY A 41 41.68 15.49 -3.18
N LYS A 42 41.36 16.59 -3.83
CA LYS A 42 41.19 17.91 -3.18
C LYS A 42 39.78 18.25 -2.76
N LYS A 43 38.81 17.35 -3.06
CA LYS A 43 37.39 17.58 -2.75
C LYS A 43 37.05 16.89 -1.45
N ASN A 44 36.52 17.63 -0.51
CA ASN A 44 35.93 17.12 0.72
C ASN A 44 34.46 16.81 0.48
N ILE A 45 34.02 15.69 1.01
CA ILE A 45 32.61 15.30 1.12
C ILE A 45 32.22 15.49 2.57
N THR A 46 31.29 16.39 2.80
CA THR A 46 30.83 16.73 4.14
C THR A 46 29.56 16.00 4.52
N LYS A 47 29.28 15.98 5.81
CA LYS A 47 28.01 15.50 6.37
C LYS A 47 26.81 16.24 5.76
N GLY A 48 26.93 17.54 5.49
CA GLY A 48 25.93 18.36 4.83
C GLY A 48 25.66 17.95 3.38
N ASP A 49 26.72 17.58 2.64
CA ASP A 49 26.57 17.10 1.24
C ASP A 49 25.78 15.80 1.20
N VAL A 50 26.12 14.85 2.06
CA VAL A 50 25.42 13.56 2.14
C VAL A 50 23.98 13.78 2.61
N PHE A 51 23.74 14.60 3.63
CA PHE A 51 22.38 14.91 4.10
C PHE A 51 21.53 15.57 3.01
N THR A 52 22.11 16.49 2.23
CA THR A 52 21.40 17.14 1.12
C THR A 52 21.00 16.14 0.07
N LEU A 53 21.90 15.22 -0.29
CA LEU A 53 21.60 14.15 -1.24
C LEU A 53 20.49 13.20 -0.73
N MET A 54 20.55 12.81 0.54
CA MET A 54 19.52 11.98 1.17
C MET A 54 18.16 12.69 1.17
N LYS A 55 18.13 13.98 1.51
CA LYS A 55 16.91 14.78 1.50
C LYS A 55 16.30 14.90 0.09
N GLN A 56 17.12 15.09 -0.92
CA GLN A 56 16.65 15.17 -2.32
C GLN A 56 16.07 13.84 -2.84
N ASN A 57 16.67 12.73 -2.45
CA ASN A 57 16.24 11.41 -2.95
C ASN A 57 15.07 10.78 -2.17
N ALA A 58 15.00 10.99 -0.87
CA ALA A 58 14.05 10.30 -0.01
C ALA A 58 13.43 11.15 1.12
N GLY A 59 13.80 12.44 1.22
CA GLY A 59 13.48 13.26 2.39
C GLY A 59 11.98 13.41 2.63
N ALA A 60 11.18 13.66 1.61
CA ALA A 60 9.73 13.81 1.72
C ALA A 60 9.07 12.53 2.21
N THR A 61 9.34 11.40 1.54
CA THR A 61 8.78 10.08 1.89
C THR A 61 9.19 9.66 3.30
N THR A 62 10.48 9.82 3.64
CA THR A 62 10.97 9.48 4.98
C THR A 62 10.29 10.33 6.06
N THR A 63 10.13 11.64 5.81
CA THR A 63 9.47 12.54 6.77
C THR A 63 8.01 12.16 6.99
N VAL A 64 7.27 11.88 5.91
CA VAL A 64 5.87 11.46 6.00
C VAL A 64 5.75 10.12 6.74
N ASN A 65 6.58 9.15 6.43
CA ASN A 65 6.57 7.85 7.07
C ASN A 65 6.88 7.94 8.58
N GLU A 66 7.90 8.69 8.96
CA GLU A 66 8.26 8.87 10.38
C GLU A 66 7.20 9.70 11.15
N ALA A 67 6.60 10.71 10.51
CA ALA A 67 5.49 11.44 11.11
C ALA A 67 4.26 10.56 11.30
N SER A 68 3.86 9.78 10.30
CA SER A 68 2.74 8.83 10.38
C SER A 68 2.97 7.80 11.49
N LYS A 69 4.17 7.27 11.57
CA LYS A 69 4.57 6.33 12.62
C LYS A 69 4.52 6.97 14.02
N ALA A 70 5.05 8.19 14.17
CA ALA A 70 5.02 8.91 15.45
C ALA A 70 3.58 9.15 15.94
N ILE A 71 2.67 9.48 15.01
CA ILE A 71 1.25 9.65 15.32
C ILE A 71 0.63 8.32 15.73
N ALA A 72 0.90 7.24 15.00
CA ALA A 72 0.37 5.92 15.34
C ALA A 72 0.82 5.47 16.73
N VAL A 73 2.08 5.68 17.08
CA VAL A 73 2.64 5.38 18.41
C VAL A 73 1.97 6.24 19.50
N ALA A 74 1.64 7.49 19.20
CA ALA A 74 1.01 8.39 20.18
C ALA A 74 -0.50 8.12 20.38
N GLU A 75 -1.20 7.67 19.33
CA GLU A 75 -2.67 7.51 19.34
C GLU A 75 -3.14 6.09 19.64
N ILE A 76 -2.29 5.10 19.43
CA ILE A 76 -2.62 3.68 19.59
C ILE A 76 -1.78 3.06 20.70
N GLU A 77 -2.43 2.62 21.76
CA GLU A 77 -1.78 1.89 22.84
C GLU A 77 -1.34 0.49 22.37
N VAL A 78 -0.18 0.07 22.83
CA VAL A 78 0.33 -1.29 22.56
C VAL A 78 -0.50 -2.30 23.34
N THR A 79 -1.05 -3.28 22.65
CA THR A 79 -1.83 -4.35 23.26
C THR A 79 -1.01 -5.64 23.34
N GLU A 80 -1.38 -6.54 24.27
CA GLU A 80 -0.79 -7.88 24.36
C GLU A 80 -0.91 -8.67 23.04
N LYS A 81 -1.99 -8.44 22.28
CA LYS A 81 -2.17 -9.03 20.95
C LYS A 81 -1.11 -8.54 19.98
N MET A 82 -0.83 -7.23 19.95
CA MET A 82 0.21 -6.66 19.11
C MET A 82 1.60 -7.18 19.47
N GLU A 83 1.89 -7.33 20.75
CA GLU A 83 3.17 -7.89 21.19
C GLU A 83 3.36 -9.35 20.70
N LYS A 84 2.32 -10.17 20.84
CA LYS A 84 2.33 -11.55 20.34
C LYS A 84 2.47 -11.61 18.80
N GLU A 85 1.75 -10.76 18.08
CA GLU A 85 1.81 -10.68 16.63
C GLU A 85 3.18 -10.20 16.14
N ALA A 86 3.78 -9.23 16.83
CA ALA A 86 5.14 -8.76 16.53
C ALA A 86 6.18 -9.87 16.76
N GLN A 87 6.07 -10.62 17.85
CA GLN A 87 6.95 -11.76 18.14
C GLN A 87 6.81 -12.88 17.10
N ALA A 88 5.58 -13.19 16.68
CA ALA A 88 5.32 -14.17 15.62
C ALA A 88 5.91 -13.71 14.29
N SER A 89 5.78 -12.43 13.95
CA SER A 89 6.38 -11.85 12.74
C SER A 89 7.90 -11.90 12.77
N LEU A 90 8.53 -11.60 13.92
CA LEU A 90 9.97 -11.74 14.08
C LEU A 90 10.43 -13.17 13.88
N ALA A 91 9.74 -14.14 14.50
CA ALA A 91 10.05 -15.56 14.33
C ALA A 91 9.93 -16.00 12.87
N ASN A 92 8.92 -15.51 12.16
CA ASN A 92 8.72 -15.78 10.75
C ASN A 92 9.85 -15.19 9.88
N TYR A 93 10.28 -13.94 10.12
CA TYR A 93 11.43 -13.35 9.43
C TYR A 93 12.73 -14.14 9.67
N LYS A 94 12.97 -14.58 10.91
CA LYS A 94 14.11 -15.43 11.24
C LYS A 94 14.08 -16.76 10.48
N SER A 95 12.90 -17.38 10.38
CA SER A 95 12.73 -18.64 9.66
C SER A 95 12.88 -18.47 8.13
N MET A 96 12.29 -17.41 7.58
CA MET A 96 12.24 -17.17 6.14
C MET A 96 13.58 -16.70 5.55
N TYR A 97 14.28 -15.82 6.26
CA TYR A 97 15.48 -15.16 5.78
C TYR A 97 16.78 -15.61 6.45
N GLY A 98 16.72 -16.41 7.53
CA GLY A 98 17.87 -17.01 8.18
C GLY A 98 19.06 -16.07 8.38
N ASP A 99 20.22 -16.45 7.85
CA ASP A 99 21.48 -15.69 7.96
C ASP A 99 21.41 -14.29 7.32
N THR A 100 20.56 -14.09 6.32
CA THR A 100 20.37 -12.77 5.71
C THR A 100 19.75 -11.82 6.71
N PHE A 101 18.74 -12.25 7.46
CA PHE A 101 18.13 -11.45 8.52
C PHE A 101 19.11 -11.20 9.68
N ALA A 102 19.86 -12.22 10.10
CA ALA A 102 20.89 -12.06 11.13
C ALA A 102 21.96 -11.04 10.73
N THR A 103 22.41 -11.09 9.49
CA THR A 103 23.36 -10.11 8.93
C THR A 103 22.80 -8.71 8.88
N TYR A 104 21.53 -8.55 8.47
CA TYR A 104 20.83 -7.26 8.51
C TYR A 104 20.79 -6.68 9.92
N MET A 105 20.39 -7.47 10.91
CA MET A 105 20.34 -7.05 12.30
C MET A 105 21.71 -6.58 12.81
N LYS A 106 22.75 -7.36 12.55
CA LYS A 106 24.12 -7.04 12.92
C LYS A 106 24.61 -5.74 12.26
N ASN A 107 24.43 -5.59 10.97
CA ASN A 107 24.91 -4.42 10.21
C ASN A 107 24.20 -3.12 10.64
N ASN A 108 22.99 -3.23 11.16
CA ASN A 108 22.23 -2.08 11.66
C ASN A 108 22.31 -1.89 13.19
N ASN A 109 23.17 -2.66 13.87
CA ASN A 109 23.31 -2.65 15.33
C ASN A 109 21.96 -2.82 16.05
N LEU A 110 21.14 -3.77 15.57
CA LEU A 110 19.83 -4.08 16.13
C LEU A 110 19.87 -5.40 16.89
N ASP A 111 19.33 -5.41 18.09
CA ASP A 111 18.88 -6.62 18.76
C ASP A 111 17.38 -6.87 18.52
N GLU A 112 16.89 -8.04 18.91
CA GLU A 112 15.50 -8.44 18.69
C GLU A 112 14.51 -7.52 19.40
N GLU A 113 14.83 -7.08 20.62
CA GLU A 113 13.97 -6.18 21.40
C GLU A 113 13.86 -4.81 20.72
N THR A 114 14.98 -4.27 20.27
CA THR A 114 15.02 -3.00 19.51
C THR A 114 14.26 -3.13 18.20
N TYR A 115 14.40 -4.26 17.49
CA TYR A 115 13.69 -4.48 16.24
C TYR A 115 12.17 -4.56 16.45
N LEU A 116 11.72 -5.28 17.48
CA LEU A 116 10.32 -5.34 17.88
C LEU A 116 9.77 -3.94 18.18
N LYS A 117 10.43 -3.19 19.07
CA LYS A 117 9.97 -1.88 19.54
C LYS A 117 10.04 -0.78 18.48
N LYS A 118 11.05 -0.82 17.59
CA LYS A 118 11.29 0.25 16.64
C LYS A 118 10.59 0.04 15.31
N TYR A 119 10.32 -1.21 14.92
CA TYR A 119 9.80 -1.52 13.60
C TYR A 119 8.47 -2.29 13.64
N LEU A 120 8.40 -3.43 14.35
CA LEU A 120 7.24 -4.30 14.25
C LEU A 120 6.02 -3.76 15.02
N ILE A 121 6.19 -3.38 16.27
CA ILE A 121 5.10 -2.83 17.08
C ILE A 121 4.55 -1.53 16.46
N PRO A 122 5.39 -0.53 16.10
CA PRO A 122 4.89 0.67 15.43
C PRO A 122 4.19 0.43 14.11
N SER A 123 4.58 -0.60 13.36
CA SER A 123 3.87 -1.01 12.14
C SER A 123 2.47 -1.52 12.44
N LEU A 124 2.29 -2.31 13.50
CA LEU A 124 0.97 -2.78 13.95
C LEU A 124 0.11 -1.63 14.49
N GLN A 125 0.72 -0.69 15.23
CA GLN A 125 0.02 0.52 15.66
C GLN A 125 -0.45 1.37 14.47
N ALA A 126 0.37 1.51 13.42
CA ALA A 126 -0.01 2.21 12.20
C ALA A 126 -1.18 1.53 11.47
N LYS A 127 -1.16 0.20 11.40
CA LYS A 127 -2.28 -0.60 10.86
C LYS A 127 -3.57 -0.37 11.64
N GLU A 128 -3.49 -0.39 12.96
CA GLU A 128 -4.66 -0.17 13.83
C GLU A 128 -5.18 1.28 13.73
N LEU A 129 -4.29 2.27 13.63
CA LEU A 129 -4.69 3.66 13.40
C LEU A 129 -5.43 3.80 12.06
N THR A 130 -4.94 3.15 11.00
CA THR A 130 -5.61 3.14 9.70
C THR A 130 -6.98 2.49 9.79
N LYS A 131 -7.09 1.34 10.47
CA LYS A 131 -8.39 0.67 10.69
C LYS A 131 -9.35 1.57 11.44
N LYS A 132 -8.92 2.18 12.53
CA LYS A 132 -9.72 3.12 13.31
C LYS A 132 -10.21 4.30 12.46
N TYR A 133 -9.36 4.83 11.61
CA TYR A 133 -9.74 5.91 10.70
C TYR A 133 -10.79 5.47 9.68
N ILE A 134 -10.62 4.28 9.10
CA ILE A 134 -11.60 3.69 8.18
C ILE A 134 -12.94 3.50 8.91
N ASP A 135 -12.93 2.95 10.12
CA ASP A 135 -14.14 2.72 10.91
C ASP A 135 -14.90 4.03 11.21
N GLU A 136 -14.16 5.09 11.59
CA GLU A 136 -14.74 6.40 11.93
C GLU A 136 -15.26 7.19 10.71
N ASN A 137 -14.76 6.90 9.50
CA ASN A 137 -15.06 7.66 8.28
C ASN A 137 -15.63 6.80 7.16
N PHE A 138 -16.11 5.59 7.48
CA PHE A 138 -16.43 4.55 6.51
C PHE A 138 -17.35 5.05 5.39
N ASP A 139 -18.50 5.63 5.71
CA ASP A 139 -19.47 6.08 4.72
C ASP A 139 -18.87 7.12 3.76
N SER A 140 -18.11 8.08 4.30
CA SER A 140 -17.45 9.11 3.48
C SER A 140 -16.36 8.54 2.57
N LEU A 141 -15.63 7.51 3.03
CA LEU A 141 -14.64 6.81 2.24
C LEU A 141 -15.29 6.00 1.13
N VAL A 142 -16.39 5.30 1.43
CA VAL A 142 -17.16 4.55 0.43
C VAL A 142 -17.70 5.49 -0.66
N ASP A 143 -18.26 6.62 -0.28
CA ASP A 143 -18.78 7.61 -1.23
C ASP A 143 -17.68 8.19 -2.13
N THR A 144 -16.47 8.36 -1.59
CA THR A 144 -15.34 8.95 -2.31
C THR A 144 -14.64 7.92 -3.21
N TYR A 145 -14.33 6.75 -2.67
CA TYR A 145 -13.46 5.77 -3.32
C TYR A 145 -14.19 4.65 -4.02
N LYS A 146 -15.48 4.44 -3.72
CA LYS A 146 -16.34 3.40 -4.31
C LYS A 146 -15.67 2.04 -4.38
N PRO A 147 -15.29 1.44 -3.25
CA PRO A 147 -14.57 0.17 -3.23
C PRO A 147 -15.43 -0.97 -3.77
N VAL A 148 -14.82 -1.79 -4.61
CA VAL A 148 -15.45 -2.96 -5.23
C VAL A 148 -14.46 -4.12 -5.20
N LYS A 149 -14.90 -5.29 -4.78
CA LYS A 149 -14.11 -6.51 -4.89
C LYS A 149 -14.34 -7.14 -6.25
N ALA A 150 -13.26 -7.35 -7.00
CA ALA A 150 -13.34 -7.91 -8.34
C ALA A 150 -12.15 -8.81 -8.65
N THR A 151 -12.36 -9.74 -9.56
CA THR A 151 -11.32 -10.58 -10.15
C THR A 151 -11.08 -10.14 -11.59
N ILE A 152 -9.82 -9.89 -11.96
CA ILE A 152 -9.41 -9.45 -13.29
C ILE A 152 -8.46 -10.47 -13.89
N LEU A 153 -8.76 -10.89 -15.12
CA LEU A 153 -7.87 -11.64 -15.99
C LEU A 153 -7.36 -10.71 -17.08
N THR A 154 -6.07 -10.76 -17.36
CA THR A 154 -5.41 -9.89 -18.33
C THR A 154 -4.87 -10.69 -19.50
N PHE A 155 -5.08 -10.21 -20.72
CA PHE A 155 -4.65 -10.85 -21.97
C PHE A 155 -4.00 -9.83 -22.91
N GLU A 156 -3.11 -10.30 -23.77
CA GLU A 156 -2.51 -9.46 -24.80
C GLU A 156 -3.29 -9.48 -26.12
N ALA A 157 -4.09 -10.52 -26.34
CA ALA A 157 -4.91 -10.65 -27.54
C ALA A 157 -6.42 -10.67 -27.21
N GLN A 158 -7.21 -9.96 -27.99
CA GLN A 158 -8.66 -9.91 -27.83
C GLN A 158 -9.30 -11.30 -27.96
N ALA A 159 -8.86 -12.10 -28.93
CA ALA A 159 -9.42 -13.44 -29.16
C ALA A 159 -9.25 -14.36 -27.94
N ASP A 160 -8.12 -14.28 -27.23
CA ASP A 160 -7.86 -15.03 -26.01
C ASP A 160 -8.79 -14.57 -24.87
N ALA A 161 -8.97 -13.26 -24.73
CA ALA A 161 -9.88 -12.68 -23.74
C ALA A 161 -11.35 -13.04 -24.02
N ASP A 162 -11.79 -13.01 -25.30
CA ASP A 162 -13.14 -13.40 -25.70
C ASP A 162 -13.41 -14.88 -25.38
N ALA A 163 -12.45 -15.77 -25.69
CA ALA A 163 -12.55 -17.20 -25.41
C ALA A 163 -12.61 -17.47 -23.89
N ALA A 164 -11.74 -16.81 -23.11
CA ALA A 164 -11.74 -16.93 -21.66
C ALA A 164 -13.07 -16.43 -21.04
N LEU A 165 -13.58 -15.29 -21.50
CA LEU A 165 -14.87 -14.76 -21.05
C LEU A 165 -16.02 -15.72 -21.35
N ALA A 166 -16.05 -16.31 -22.54
CA ALA A 166 -17.07 -17.28 -22.94
C ALA A 166 -17.04 -18.52 -22.03
N GLU A 167 -15.85 -19.05 -21.73
CA GLU A 167 -15.68 -20.20 -20.84
C GLU A 167 -16.13 -19.88 -19.42
N LEU A 168 -15.76 -18.75 -18.86
CA LEU A 168 -16.15 -18.30 -17.52
C LEU A 168 -17.66 -18.06 -17.42
N LYS A 169 -18.27 -17.42 -18.44
CA LYS A 169 -19.74 -17.27 -18.52
C LYS A 169 -20.45 -18.62 -18.68
N GLY A 170 -19.78 -19.62 -19.27
CA GLY A 170 -20.25 -20.99 -19.37
C GLY A 170 -20.24 -21.78 -18.04
N GLY A 171 -19.75 -21.18 -16.96
CA GLY A 171 -19.79 -21.72 -15.60
C GLY A 171 -18.48 -22.30 -15.09
N ASN A 172 -17.36 -22.16 -15.81
CA ASN A 172 -16.05 -22.47 -15.25
C ASN A 172 -15.70 -21.45 -14.17
N THR A 173 -15.33 -21.94 -12.98
CA THR A 173 -14.99 -21.11 -11.82
C THR A 173 -13.50 -21.09 -11.48
N ASP A 174 -12.69 -21.84 -12.21
CA ASP A 174 -11.23 -21.87 -12.03
C ASP A 174 -10.57 -20.78 -12.89
N PHE A 175 -10.55 -19.56 -12.37
CA PHE A 175 -9.98 -18.39 -13.06
C PHE A 175 -8.51 -18.57 -13.45
N ALA A 176 -7.73 -19.27 -12.61
CA ALA A 176 -6.31 -19.49 -12.86
C ALA A 176 -6.10 -20.48 -14.02
N ALA A 177 -6.89 -21.57 -14.05
CA ALA A 177 -6.85 -22.54 -15.14
C ALA A 177 -7.32 -21.90 -16.46
N VAL A 178 -8.43 -21.15 -16.45
CA VAL A 178 -8.93 -20.45 -17.65
C VAL A 178 -7.93 -19.41 -18.14
N SER A 179 -7.36 -18.60 -17.26
CA SER A 179 -6.32 -17.63 -17.62
C SER A 179 -5.15 -18.33 -18.32
N SER A 180 -4.64 -19.41 -17.73
CA SER A 180 -3.54 -20.19 -18.29
C SER A 180 -3.87 -20.85 -19.63
N ALA A 181 -5.07 -21.39 -19.79
CA ALA A 181 -5.53 -22.06 -21.02
C ALA A 181 -5.64 -21.10 -22.20
N HIS A 182 -5.94 -19.82 -21.95
CA HIS A 182 -6.13 -18.78 -22.95
C HIS A 182 -5.00 -17.73 -22.98
N ASN A 183 -3.78 -18.11 -22.64
CA ASN A 183 -2.58 -17.22 -22.68
C ASN A 183 -2.71 -15.96 -21.82
N GLY A 184 -3.44 -16.01 -20.71
CA GLY A 184 -3.56 -14.90 -19.77
C GLY A 184 -2.24 -14.59 -19.08
N THR A 185 -2.04 -13.32 -18.75
CA THR A 185 -0.85 -12.83 -18.06
C THR A 185 -1.12 -12.65 -16.58
N GLY A 186 -0.23 -13.19 -15.74
CA GLY A 186 -0.37 -13.13 -14.28
C GLY A 186 -1.37 -14.15 -13.71
N THR A 187 -1.47 -14.16 -12.40
CA THR A 187 -2.43 -15.00 -11.67
C THR A 187 -3.64 -14.16 -11.29
N PRO A 188 -4.87 -14.53 -11.70
CA PRO A 188 -6.07 -13.84 -11.28
C PRO A 188 -6.24 -13.92 -9.76
N VAL A 189 -6.48 -12.79 -9.13
CA VAL A 189 -6.72 -12.68 -7.69
C VAL A 189 -7.93 -11.79 -7.48
N SER A 190 -8.85 -12.22 -6.61
CA SER A 190 -9.94 -11.36 -6.15
C SER A 190 -9.38 -10.35 -5.16
N GLN A 191 -9.48 -9.06 -5.47
CA GLN A 191 -8.98 -7.98 -4.61
C GLN A 191 -9.88 -6.75 -4.68
N ILE A 192 -9.67 -5.81 -3.75
CA ILE A 192 -10.42 -4.55 -3.72
C ILE A 192 -9.79 -3.55 -4.68
N TYR A 193 -10.65 -2.98 -5.51
CA TYR A 193 -10.35 -1.85 -6.38
C TYR A 193 -11.18 -0.64 -6.01
N THR A 194 -10.67 0.54 -6.30
CA THR A 194 -11.33 1.82 -6.05
C THR A 194 -11.21 2.71 -7.29
N THR A 195 -11.90 3.85 -7.27
CA THR A 195 -11.75 4.89 -8.31
C THR A 195 -10.31 5.43 -8.41
N GLU A 196 -9.49 5.23 -7.38
CA GLU A 196 -8.10 5.70 -7.29
C GLU A 196 -7.04 4.59 -7.44
N SER A 197 -7.44 3.35 -7.80
CA SER A 197 -6.49 2.26 -8.04
C SER A 197 -5.55 2.61 -9.19
N SER A 198 -4.30 2.90 -8.86
CA SER A 198 -3.30 3.43 -9.80
C SER A 198 -2.66 2.38 -10.71
N ASP A 199 -2.85 1.11 -10.39
CA ASP A 199 -2.38 -0.05 -11.14
C ASP A 199 -3.29 -0.42 -12.32
N LEU A 200 -4.43 0.24 -12.45
CA LEU A 200 -5.39 0.05 -13.53
C LEU A 200 -5.59 1.31 -14.36
N ASP A 201 -5.87 1.12 -15.64
CA ASP A 201 -6.34 2.18 -16.52
C ASP A 201 -7.68 2.77 -16.03
N ALA A 202 -7.91 4.05 -16.29
CA ALA A 202 -9.10 4.77 -15.84
C ALA A 202 -10.40 4.15 -16.39
N LEU A 203 -10.39 3.63 -17.63
CA LEU A 203 -11.54 2.96 -18.23
C LEU A 203 -11.86 1.67 -17.48
N VAL A 204 -10.84 0.86 -17.17
CA VAL A 204 -11.01 -0.40 -16.42
C VAL A 204 -11.56 -0.13 -15.04
N ARG A 205 -11.05 0.89 -14.34
CA ARG A 205 -11.59 1.34 -13.03
C ARG A 205 -13.07 1.72 -13.12
N THR A 206 -13.44 2.48 -14.13
CA THR A 206 -14.84 2.88 -14.36
C THR A 206 -15.76 1.67 -14.57
N ILE A 207 -15.32 0.70 -15.35
CA ILE A 207 -16.08 -0.53 -15.60
C ILE A 207 -16.28 -1.32 -14.31
N ILE A 208 -15.22 -1.53 -13.53
CA ILE A 208 -15.30 -2.27 -12.25
C ILE A 208 -16.29 -1.60 -11.29
N THR A 209 -16.23 -0.28 -11.16
CA THR A 209 -17.11 0.47 -10.23
C THR A 209 -18.53 0.65 -10.72
N SER A 210 -18.82 0.34 -12.01
CA SER A 210 -20.16 0.46 -12.60
C SER A 210 -20.91 -0.87 -12.65
N ASN A 211 -20.23 -2.00 -12.56
CA ASN A 211 -20.83 -3.32 -12.60
C ASN A 211 -21.35 -3.76 -11.22
N SER A 212 -22.15 -4.80 -11.20
CA SER A 212 -22.78 -5.35 -9.98
C SER A 212 -22.56 -6.85 -9.88
N PRO A 213 -22.49 -7.44 -8.68
CA PRO A 213 -22.44 -8.89 -8.49
C PRO A 213 -23.65 -9.65 -9.07
N SER A 214 -24.79 -8.98 -9.25
CA SER A 214 -25.97 -9.56 -9.92
C SER A 214 -25.81 -9.70 -11.44
N ASP A 215 -24.94 -8.86 -12.03
CA ASP A 215 -24.49 -8.94 -13.43
C ASP A 215 -22.97 -8.74 -13.45
N PRO A 216 -22.23 -9.76 -13.00
CA PRO A 216 -20.83 -9.59 -12.63
C PRO A 216 -19.87 -9.47 -13.83
N TRP A 217 -20.32 -9.86 -15.04
CA TRP A 217 -19.49 -9.92 -16.21
C TRP A 217 -19.79 -8.76 -17.16
N THR A 218 -18.75 -8.21 -17.79
CA THR A 218 -18.92 -7.33 -18.96
C THR A 218 -19.44 -8.13 -20.16
N GLU A 219 -20.12 -7.48 -21.11
CA GLU A 219 -20.56 -8.13 -22.38
C GLU A 219 -19.38 -8.64 -23.19
N SER A 220 -18.32 -7.84 -23.24
CA SER A 220 -17.05 -8.13 -23.91
C SER A 220 -15.88 -7.75 -23.02
N PRO A 221 -14.67 -8.27 -23.30
CA PRO A 221 -13.47 -7.83 -22.58
C PRO A 221 -13.27 -6.31 -22.71
N ALA A 222 -12.88 -5.68 -21.61
CA ALA A 222 -12.47 -4.28 -21.61
C ALA A 222 -11.06 -4.15 -22.23
N SER A 223 -10.71 -2.98 -22.77
CA SER A 223 -9.37 -2.73 -23.30
C SER A 223 -8.88 -1.33 -22.94
N ASP A 224 -7.60 -1.22 -22.62
CA ASP A 224 -6.89 0.04 -22.44
C ASP A 224 -6.11 0.45 -23.71
N GLY A 225 -6.31 -0.27 -24.82
CA GLY A 225 -5.61 -0.09 -26.09
C GLY A 225 -4.32 -0.89 -26.22
N ALA A 226 -3.81 -1.46 -25.14
CA ALA A 226 -2.62 -2.32 -25.12
C ALA A 226 -2.95 -3.76 -24.67
N LYS A 227 -3.90 -3.90 -23.77
CA LYS A 227 -4.31 -5.17 -23.18
C LYS A 227 -5.82 -5.30 -23.15
N PHE A 228 -6.27 -6.54 -22.92
CA PHE A 228 -7.67 -6.89 -22.81
C PHE A 228 -7.93 -7.50 -21.42
N TYR A 229 -9.04 -7.12 -20.80
CA TYR A 229 -9.38 -7.46 -19.43
C TYR A 229 -10.73 -8.16 -19.37
N VAL A 230 -10.75 -9.36 -18.80
CA VAL A 230 -11.97 -10.04 -18.40
C VAL A 230 -12.18 -9.75 -16.93
N ILE A 231 -13.29 -9.10 -16.61
CA ILE A 231 -13.57 -8.55 -15.29
C ILE A 231 -14.80 -9.25 -14.73
N LYS A 232 -14.69 -9.73 -13.50
CA LYS A 232 -15.80 -10.18 -12.69
C LYS A 232 -15.91 -9.35 -11.43
N VAL A 233 -17.05 -8.72 -11.21
CA VAL A 233 -17.36 -8.07 -9.94
C VAL A 233 -17.83 -9.13 -8.95
N ASP A 234 -17.12 -9.29 -7.85
CA ASP A 234 -17.38 -10.29 -6.83
C ASP A 234 -18.30 -9.74 -5.73
N GLU A 235 -18.08 -8.51 -5.29
CA GLU A 235 -18.87 -7.83 -4.27
C GLU A 235 -18.73 -6.30 -4.40
N ASN A 236 -19.82 -5.58 -4.31
CA ASN A 236 -19.84 -4.10 -4.32
C ASN A 236 -20.53 -3.50 -3.07
N ASP A 237 -20.97 -4.34 -2.15
CA ASP A 237 -21.38 -3.90 -0.82
C ASP A 237 -20.15 -3.68 0.04
N ALA A 238 -19.78 -2.40 0.19
CA ALA A 238 -18.59 -2.02 0.95
C ALA A 238 -18.57 -2.55 2.39
N SER A 239 -19.75 -2.75 3.00
CA SER A 239 -19.85 -3.28 4.36
C SER A 239 -19.38 -4.73 4.48
N LYS A 240 -19.45 -5.50 3.39
CA LYS A 240 -19.02 -6.90 3.35
C LYS A 240 -17.53 -7.08 3.07
N ILE A 241 -16.89 -6.04 2.54
CA ILE A 241 -15.47 -6.06 2.17
C ILE A 241 -14.62 -5.13 3.06
N LYS A 242 -15.22 -4.59 4.11
CA LYS A 242 -14.60 -3.62 5.00
C LYS A 242 -13.37 -4.16 5.74
N ASP A 243 -13.35 -5.44 6.05
CA ASP A 243 -12.29 -6.11 6.81
C ASP A 243 -11.27 -6.86 5.90
N ASP A 244 -11.46 -6.83 4.56
CA ASP A 244 -10.55 -7.36 3.57
C ASP A 244 -9.40 -6.37 3.28
#